data_a6e7a8e8ec3540407bb931c61cd378ad
#
_entry.id   a6e7a8e8ec3540407bb931c61cd378ad
#
_cell.length_a   1.000
_cell.length_b   1.000
_cell.length_c   1.000
_cell.angle_alpha   90.00
_cell.angle_beta   90.00
_cell.angle_gamma   90.00
#
_symmetry.space_group_name_H-M   'P 1'
#
loop_
_entity.id
_entity.type
_entity.pdbx_description
1 polymer ?
#
loop_
_entity_poly.entity_id
_entity_poly.type
_entity_poly.pdbx_seq_one_letter_code
_entity_poly.pdbx_strand_id
1 'polypeptide(L)'
;PLRRQRQMCIRDSITEKQIAQAKKLLLMGNEKFWGVLKQIYNKCGVWNENYGSLLDELKDSKRTVCYRSILISENEKKRLLDDVMENPYDLFYYGKYLVKEYPEQVYELCYKEISESCAQAKDRREYKKITKNIAQLIKWKGNDTAKSLIEELMQRYPRKPALLDELEKVEKKL
;
A
#
# COMPACT_ATOMS: atom_id res chain seq x y z
N PRO A 1 27.88 -35.67 26.72
CA PRO A 1 26.68 -34.83 26.86
C PRO A 1 27.02 -33.34 26.85
N LEU A 2 28.00 -32.85 27.61
CA LEU A 2 28.40 -31.46 27.75
C LEU A 2 28.88 -30.77 26.46
N ARG A 3 29.54 -31.52 25.56
CA ARG A 3 30.03 -30.99 24.28
C ARG A 3 28.89 -30.69 23.28
N ARG A 4 27.87 -31.55 23.26
CA ARG A 4 26.63 -31.31 22.46
C ARG A 4 25.80 -30.14 23.00
N GLN A 5 25.65 -30.04 24.33
CA GLN A 5 24.97 -28.89 24.94
C GLN A 5 25.69 -27.58 24.67
N ARG A 6 27.04 -27.52 24.78
CA ARG A 6 27.79 -26.30 24.41
C ARG A 6 27.67 -25.91 22.93
N GLN A 7 27.71 -26.89 22.03
CA GLN A 7 27.50 -26.61 20.60
C GLN A 7 26.08 -26.14 20.31
N MET A 8 25.08 -26.65 21.02
CA MET A 8 23.69 -26.21 20.92
C MET A 8 23.52 -24.78 21.40
N CYS A 9 24.01 -24.44 22.60
CA CYS A 9 24.00 -23.07 23.14
C CYS A 9 24.74 -22.04 22.28
N ILE A 10 25.90 -22.41 21.71
CA ILE A 10 26.67 -21.52 20.82
C ILE A 10 25.91 -21.29 19.51
N ARG A 11 25.29 -22.33 18.94
CA ARG A 11 24.49 -22.23 17.70
C ARG A 11 23.24 -21.38 17.93
N ASP A 12 22.59 -21.54 19.07
CA ASP A 12 21.42 -20.76 19.44
C ASP A 12 21.78 -19.28 19.64
N SER A 13 22.86 -18.99 20.33
CA SER A 13 23.37 -17.61 20.52
C SER A 13 23.81 -16.94 19.21
N ILE A 14 24.38 -17.67 18.25
CA ILE A 14 24.72 -17.13 16.93
C ILE A 14 23.45 -16.84 16.14
N THR A 15 22.47 -17.75 16.20
CA THR A 15 21.18 -17.59 15.54
C THR A 15 20.42 -16.38 16.09
N GLU A 16 20.37 -16.20 17.39
CA GLU A 16 19.75 -15.03 18.04
C GLU A 16 20.38 -13.70 17.59
N LYS A 17 21.73 -13.64 17.53
CA LYS A 17 22.44 -12.46 17.05
C LYS A 17 22.16 -12.18 15.58
N GLN A 18 22.06 -13.22 14.74
CA GLN A 18 21.73 -13.10 13.34
C GLN A 18 20.29 -12.57 13.14
N ILE A 19 19.34 -13.09 13.93
CA ILE A 19 17.95 -12.63 13.93
C ILE A 19 17.89 -11.14 14.32
N ALA A 20 18.53 -10.77 15.43
CA ALA A 20 18.51 -9.39 15.92
C ALA A 20 19.11 -8.41 14.87
N GLN A 21 20.23 -8.78 14.25
CA GLN A 21 20.85 -7.96 13.21
C GLN A 21 19.99 -7.86 11.95
N ALA A 22 19.44 -8.98 11.48
CA ALA A 22 18.58 -9.00 10.30
C ALA A 22 17.28 -8.19 10.55
N LYS A 23 16.69 -8.33 11.73
CA LYS A 23 15.52 -7.57 12.16
C LYS A 23 15.80 -6.06 12.19
N LYS A 24 16.92 -5.66 12.79
CA LYS A 24 17.35 -4.26 12.80
C LYS A 24 17.45 -3.69 11.38
N LEU A 25 18.07 -4.41 10.46
CA LEU A 25 18.25 -3.96 9.07
C LEU A 25 16.91 -3.91 8.32
N LEU A 26 15.99 -4.85 8.56
CA LEU A 26 14.65 -4.81 8.03
C LEU A 26 13.89 -3.56 8.50
N LEU A 27 13.91 -3.29 9.81
CA LEU A 27 13.24 -2.12 10.41
C LEU A 27 13.87 -0.78 9.97
N MET A 28 15.09 -0.81 9.46
CA MET A 28 15.69 0.34 8.78
C MET A 28 15.21 0.51 7.33
N GLY A 29 14.37 -0.40 6.82
CA GLY A 29 13.77 -0.35 5.49
C GLY A 29 14.48 -1.22 4.44
N ASN A 30 15.39 -2.11 4.84
CA ASN A 30 16.05 -3.03 3.91
C ASN A 30 15.22 -4.31 3.72
N GLU A 31 14.34 -4.30 2.74
CA GLU A 31 13.39 -5.37 2.40
C GLU A 31 14.02 -6.76 2.22
N LYS A 32 15.26 -6.83 1.77
CA LYS A 32 15.97 -8.11 1.55
C LYS A 32 16.05 -8.97 2.82
N PHE A 33 16.08 -8.32 3.99
CA PHE A 33 16.16 -9.04 5.27
C PHE A 33 14.84 -9.71 5.69
N TRP A 34 13.72 -9.41 5.04
CA TRP A 34 12.49 -10.19 5.22
C TRP A 34 12.69 -11.66 4.84
N GLY A 35 13.23 -11.92 3.64
CA GLY A 35 13.54 -13.27 3.19
C GLY A 35 14.55 -13.99 4.08
N VAL A 36 15.56 -13.26 4.59
CA VAL A 36 16.55 -13.82 5.53
C VAL A 36 15.89 -14.26 6.83
N LEU A 37 15.07 -13.41 7.44
CA LEU A 37 14.34 -13.73 8.67
C LEU A 37 13.38 -14.90 8.45
N LYS A 38 12.64 -14.90 7.35
CA LYS A 38 11.75 -16.00 6.97
C LYS A 38 12.49 -17.34 6.90
N GLN A 39 13.68 -17.37 6.30
CA GLN A 39 14.50 -18.58 6.23
C GLN A 39 14.99 -19.03 7.61
N ILE A 40 15.47 -18.10 8.44
CA ILE A 40 15.97 -18.43 9.79
C ILE A 40 14.84 -18.95 10.66
N TYR A 41 13.69 -18.23 10.72
CA TYR A 41 12.54 -18.63 11.53
C TYR A 41 11.92 -19.95 11.06
N ASN A 42 11.87 -20.23 9.74
CA ASN A 42 11.42 -21.52 9.23
C ASN A 42 12.36 -22.66 9.65
N LYS A 43 13.68 -22.45 9.61
CA LYS A 43 14.65 -23.45 10.10
C LYS A 43 14.52 -23.74 11.60
N CYS A 44 14.10 -22.74 12.36
CA CYS A 44 13.85 -22.88 13.80
C CYS A 44 12.42 -23.40 14.12
N GLY A 45 11.53 -23.48 13.10
CA GLY A 45 10.13 -23.91 13.29
C GLY A 45 9.21 -22.88 13.94
N VAL A 46 9.63 -21.61 14.02
CA VAL A 46 8.92 -20.55 14.76
C VAL A 46 8.39 -19.42 13.86
N TRP A 47 8.34 -19.64 12.54
CA TRP A 47 7.91 -18.62 11.58
C TRP A 47 6.47 -18.14 11.87
N ASN A 48 5.54 -19.07 12.02
CA ASN A 48 4.12 -18.73 12.20
C ASN A 48 3.86 -17.92 13.49
N GLU A 49 4.64 -18.19 14.54
CA GLU A 49 4.54 -17.48 15.81
C GLU A 49 5.06 -16.03 15.71
N ASN A 50 6.07 -15.80 14.88
CA ASN A 50 6.75 -14.51 14.78
C ASN A 50 6.25 -13.66 13.58
N TYR A 51 5.55 -14.25 12.63
CA TYR A 51 5.12 -13.60 11.39
C TYR A 51 4.30 -12.32 11.63
N GLY A 52 3.23 -12.45 12.43
CA GLY A 52 2.34 -11.34 12.73
C GLY A 52 3.05 -10.19 13.45
N SER A 53 3.79 -10.51 14.52
CA SER A 53 4.53 -9.51 15.30
C SER A 53 5.61 -8.80 14.48
N LEU A 54 6.26 -9.50 13.56
CA LEU A 54 7.27 -8.90 12.69
C LEU A 54 6.65 -7.90 11.70
N LEU A 55 5.45 -8.20 11.18
CA LEU A 55 4.69 -7.26 10.34
C LEU A 55 4.25 -6.02 11.14
N ASP A 56 3.79 -6.21 12.38
CA ASP A 56 3.34 -5.12 13.23
C ASP A 56 4.51 -4.19 13.60
N GLU A 57 5.66 -4.74 13.97
CA GLU A 57 6.88 -3.98 14.23
C GLU A 57 7.37 -3.21 12.98
N LEU A 58 7.23 -3.81 11.80
CA LEU A 58 7.60 -3.14 10.55
C LEU A 58 6.65 -1.99 10.24
N LYS A 59 5.34 -2.13 10.50
CA LYS A 59 4.36 -1.03 10.41
C LYS A 59 4.76 0.11 11.34
N ASP A 60 5.07 -0.20 12.60
CA ASP A 60 5.45 0.78 13.62
C ASP A 60 6.77 1.51 13.30
N SER A 61 7.65 0.88 12.54
CA SER A 61 8.91 1.48 12.08
C SER A 61 8.73 2.65 11.11
N LYS A 62 7.50 2.89 10.64
CA LYS A 62 7.12 3.94 9.66
C LYS A 62 7.87 3.83 8.33
N ARG A 63 8.35 2.64 7.97
CA ARG A 63 8.96 2.34 6.67
C ARG A 63 7.89 1.88 5.68
N THR A 64 6.92 2.75 5.39
CA THR A 64 5.69 2.46 4.63
C THR A 64 5.95 1.74 3.31
N VAL A 65 6.95 2.17 2.53
CA VAL A 65 7.28 1.54 1.24
C VAL A 65 7.73 0.09 1.44
N CYS A 66 8.63 -0.17 2.39
CA CYS A 66 9.11 -1.50 2.71
C CYS A 66 7.98 -2.39 3.25
N TYR A 67 7.16 -1.87 4.16
CA TYR A 67 6.00 -2.57 4.72
C TYR A 67 5.02 -3.00 3.62
N ARG A 68 4.57 -2.05 2.77
CA ARG A 68 3.63 -2.33 1.67
C ARG A 68 4.19 -3.30 0.64
N SER A 69 5.49 -3.20 0.32
CA SER A 69 6.15 -4.15 -0.58
C SER A 69 6.10 -5.58 -0.03
N ILE A 70 6.36 -5.75 1.26
CA ILE A 70 6.28 -7.05 1.93
C ILE A 70 4.84 -7.57 1.96
N LEU A 71 3.84 -6.72 2.28
CA LEU A 71 2.44 -7.11 2.25
C LEU A 71 2.01 -7.61 0.86
N ILE A 72 2.48 -6.98 -0.21
CA ILE A 72 2.23 -7.43 -1.58
C ILE A 72 2.87 -8.78 -1.84
N SER A 73 4.14 -8.97 -1.46
CA SER A 73 4.87 -10.22 -1.69
C SER A 73 4.31 -11.41 -0.90
N GLU A 74 3.78 -11.16 0.29
CA GLU A 74 3.14 -12.18 1.14
C GLU A 74 1.63 -12.31 0.89
N ASN A 75 1.07 -11.55 -0.05
CA ASN A 75 -0.37 -11.52 -0.39
C ASN A 75 -1.28 -11.11 0.79
N GLU A 76 -0.80 -10.26 1.68
CA GLU A 76 -1.51 -9.73 2.84
C GLU A 76 -2.42 -8.55 2.46
N LYS A 77 -3.38 -8.80 1.58
CA LYS A 77 -4.21 -7.74 0.97
C LYS A 77 -5.08 -7.00 1.97
N LYS A 78 -5.58 -7.68 3.00
CA LYS A 78 -6.38 -7.01 4.03
C LYS A 78 -5.55 -5.99 4.81
N ARG A 79 -4.34 -6.37 5.25
CA ARG A 79 -3.42 -5.44 5.92
C ARG A 79 -2.99 -4.30 5.00
N LEU A 80 -2.80 -4.59 3.71
CA LEU A 80 -2.48 -3.55 2.71
C LEU A 80 -3.64 -2.57 2.54
N LEU A 81 -4.89 -3.06 2.48
CA LEU A 81 -6.08 -2.21 2.41
C LEU A 81 -6.17 -1.31 3.64
N ASP A 82 -6.06 -1.88 4.84
CA ASP A 82 -6.16 -1.14 6.10
C ASP A 82 -5.09 -0.03 6.16
N ASP A 83 -3.85 -0.32 5.75
CA ASP A 83 -2.76 0.65 5.72
C ASP A 83 -2.98 1.76 4.67
N VAL A 84 -3.51 1.43 3.49
CA VAL A 84 -3.85 2.41 2.46
C VAL A 84 -5.06 3.26 2.88
N MET A 85 -6.01 2.71 3.64
CA MET A 85 -7.13 3.48 4.21
C MET A 85 -6.65 4.48 5.27
N GLU A 86 -5.71 4.10 6.12
CA GLU A 86 -5.09 4.99 7.10
C GLU A 86 -4.26 6.10 6.45
N ASN A 87 -3.57 5.76 5.36
CA ASN A 87 -2.71 6.69 4.62
C ASN A 87 -2.89 6.49 3.11
N PRO A 88 -3.80 7.22 2.45
CA PRO A 88 -4.14 7.05 1.04
C PRO A 88 -3.04 7.53 0.08
N TYR A 89 -1.93 8.03 0.59
CA TYR A 89 -0.78 8.36 -0.23
C TYR A 89 -0.40 7.17 -1.12
N ASP A 90 -0.20 7.42 -2.39
CA ASP A 90 0.04 6.41 -3.43
C ASP A 90 -1.12 5.40 -3.63
N LEU A 91 -2.36 5.73 -3.24
CA LEU A 91 -3.55 4.90 -3.48
C LEU A 91 -3.60 4.38 -4.92
N PHE A 92 -3.37 5.25 -5.90
CA PHE A 92 -3.40 4.88 -7.33
C PHE A 92 -2.26 3.96 -7.77
N TYR A 93 -1.21 3.82 -6.97
CA TYR A 93 -0.16 2.83 -7.17
C TYR A 93 -0.54 1.47 -6.56
N TYR A 94 -1.07 1.47 -5.34
CA TYR A 94 -1.39 0.25 -4.59
C TYR A 94 -2.76 -0.33 -4.91
N GLY A 95 -3.73 0.47 -5.35
CA GLY A 95 -5.09 0.07 -5.66
C GLY A 95 -5.19 -1.10 -6.67
N LYS A 96 -4.25 -1.19 -7.61
CA LYS A 96 -4.19 -2.32 -8.56
C LYS A 96 -4.05 -3.71 -7.91
N TYR A 97 -3.49 -3.77 -6.69
CA TYR A 97 -3.35 -5.02 -5.94
C TYR A 97 -4.59 -5.33 -5.09
N LEU A 98 -5.43 -4.33 -4.86
CA LEU A 98 -6.59 -4.39 -3.97
C LEU A 98 -7.92 -4.51 -4.71
N VAL A 99 -8.05 -3.84 -5.85
CA VAL A 99 -9.32 -3.64 -6.55
C VAL A 99 -10.04 -4.93 -6.94
N LYS A 100 -9.32 -6.04 -7.11
CA LYS A 100 -9.91 -7.33 -7.45
C LYS A 100 -10.72 -7.94 -6.29
N GLU A 101 -10.28 -7.72 -5.05
CA GLU A 101 -10.89 -8.31 -3.84
C GLU A 101 -11.71 -7.30 -3.05
N TYR A 102 -11.34 -6.02 -3.12
CA TYR A 102 -11.96 -4.92 -2.37
C TYR A 102 -12.35 -3.76 -3.29
N PRO A 103 -13.13 -4.00 -4.38
CA PRO A 103 -13.42 -2.96 -5.36
C PRO A 103 -14.14 -1.76 -4.73
N GLU A 104 -15.15 -1.99 -3.91
CA GLU A 104 -15.97 -0.92 -3.32
C GLU A 104 -15.15 -0.01 -2.41
N GLN A 105 -14.34 -0.58 -1.53
CA GLN A 105 -13.47 0.20 -0.63
C GLN A 105 -12.45 1.02 -1.41
N VAL A 106 -11.87 0.44 -2.47
CA VAL A 106 -10.93 1.16 -3.34
C VAL A 106 -11.62 2.29 -4.09
N TYR A 107 -12.86 2.07 -4.58
CA TYR A 107 -13.62 3.11 -5.30
C TYR A 107 -14.03 4.26 -4.39
N GLU A 108 -14.47 3.95 -3.17
CA GLU A 108 -14.79 4.96 -2.16
C GLU A 108 -13.57 5.81 -1.79
N LEU A 109 -12.42 5.17 -1.57
CA LEU A 109 -11.16 5.88 -1.33
C LEU A 109 -10.76 6.75 -2.50
N CYS A 110 -10.88 6.25 -3.75
CA CYS A 110 -10.60 7.04 -4.94
C CYS A 110 -11.51 8.25 -5.05
N TYR A 111 -12.80 8.07 -4.79
CA TYR A 111 -13.77 9.15 -4.81
C TYR A 111 -13.39 10.27 -3.84
N LYS A 112 -13.09 9.90 -2.58
CA LYS A 112 -12.68 10.84 -1.54
C LYS A 112 -11.39 11.57 -1.92
N GLU A 113 -10.36 10.83 -2.28
CA GLU A 113 -9.02 11.37 -2.61
C GLU A 113 -9.06 12.32 -3.83
N ILE A 114 -9.84 11.97 -4.86
CA ILE A 114 -10.01 12.81 -6.06
C ILE A 114 -10.78 14.07 -5.71
N SER A 115 -11.87 13.96 -4.92
CA SER A 115 -12.68 15.12 -4.50
C SER A 115 -11.86 16.10 -3.67
N GLU A 116 -11.06 15.61 -2.71
CA GLU A 116 -10.17 16.44 -1.88
C GLU A 116 -9.07 17.09 -2.73
N SER A 117 -8.44 16.33 -3.63
CA SER A 117 -7.43 16.86 -4.55
C SER A 117 -8.01 17.93 -5.46
N CYS A 118 -9.26 17.77 -5.93
CA CYS A 118 -9.92 18.75 -6.80
C CYS A 118 -10.24 20.07 -6.05
N ALA A 119 -10.57 19.97 -4.76
CA ALA A 119 -10.83 21.15 -3.93
C ALA A 119 -9.58 22.03 -3.78
N GLN A 120 -8.40 21.42 -3.73
CA GLN A 120 -7.11 22.09 -3.56
C GLN A 120 -6.48 22.54 -4.88
N ALA A 121 -6.89 21.95 -6.01
CA ALA A 121 -6.29 22.17 -7.32
C ALA A 121 -6.52 23.61 -7.85
N LYS A 122 -5.46 24.25 -8.33
CA LYS A 122 -5.43 25.65 -8.76
C LYS A 122 -5.11 25.83 -10.25
N ASP A 123 -4.45 24.86 -10.85
CA ASP A 123 -3.97 24.98 -12.22
C ASP A 123 -4.31 23.77 -13.11
N ARG A 124 -4.08 23.93 -14.42
CA ARG A 124 -4.37 22.87 -15.41
C ARG A 124 -3.50 21.62 -15.23
N ARG A 125 -2.31 21.74 -14.67
CA ARG A 125 -1.41 20.61 -14.41
C ARG A 125 -1.99 19.69 -13.34
N GLU A 126 -2.55 20.31 -12.30
CA GLU A 126 -3.23 19.59 -11.22
C GLU A 126 -4.53 18.94 -11.72
N TYR A 127 -5.32 19.65 -12.55
CA TYR A 127 -6.52 19.08 -13.18
C TYR A 127 -6.21 17.86 -14.05
N LYS A 128 -5.11 17.87 -14.79
CA LYS A 128 -4.65 16.70 -15.56
C LYS A 128 -4.27 15.50 -14.68
N LYS A 129 -3.73 15.73 -13.47
CA LYS A 129 -3.46 14.65 -12.51
C LYS A 129 -4.78 14.04 -12.02
N ILE A 130 -5.75 14.88 -11.68
CA ILE A 130 -7.09 14.48 -11.24
C ILE A 130 -7.76 13.60 -12.31
N THR A 131 -7.81 14.06 -13.54
CA THR A 131 -8.45 13.29 -14.62
C THR A 131 -7.69 12.03 -14.99
N LYS A 132 -6.35 11.99 -14.78
CA LYS A 132 -5.57 10.74 -14.86
C LYS A 132 -5.99 9.73 -13.79
N ASN A 133 -6.26 10.19 -12.57
CA ASN A 133 -6.73 9.34 -11.48
C ASN A 133 -8.14 8.82 -11.76
N ILE A 134 -9.05 9.65 -12.29
CA ILE A 134 -10.39 9.21 -12.76
C ILE A 134 -10.25 8.17 -13.87
N ALA A 135 -9.38 8.39 -14.85
CA ALA A 135 -9.12 7.41 -15.90
C ALA A 135 -8.55 6.08 -15.35
N GLN A 136 -7.81 6.11 -14.26
CA GLN A 136 -7.35 4.90 -13.58
C GLN A 136 -8.51 4.17 -12.89
N LEU A 137 -9.45 4.88 -12.26
CA LEU A 137 -10.66 4.33 -11.67
C LEU A 137 -11.52 3.63 -12.72
N ILE A 138 -11.70 4.24 -13.90
CA ILE A 138 -12.38 3.61 -15.06
C ILE A 138 -11.68 2.32 -15.48
N LYS A 139 -10.36 2.31 -15.59
CA LYS A 139 -9.59 1.08 -15.89
C LYS A 139 -9.79 -0.03 -14.86
N TRP A 140 -10.08 0.32 -13.63
CA TRP A 140 -10.41 -0.61 -12.56
C TRP A 140 -11.88 -1.02 -12.54
N LYS A 141 -12.66 -0.65 -13.57
CA LYS A 141 -14.10 -0.92 -13.73
C LYS A 141 -15.01 -0.18 -12.72
N GLY A 142 -14.53 0.89 -12.14
CA GLY A 142 -15.31 1.79 -11.29
C GLY A 142 -16.07 2.85 -12.07
N ASN A 143 -16.76 2.46 -13.16
CA ASN A 143 -17.41 3.38 -14.10
C ASN A 143 -18.50 4.21 -13.44
N ASP A 144 -19.36 3.58 -12.63
CA ASP A 144 -20.48 4.27 -11.96
C ASP A 144 -19.94 5.33 -10.98
N THR A 145 -18.93 4.96 -10.20
CA THR A 145 -18.24 5.88 -9.29
C THR A 145 -17.56 7.02 -10.04
N ALA A 146 -16.90 6.71 -11.16
CA ALA A 146 -16.24 7.72 -11.99
C ALA A 146 -17.24 8.69 -12.62
N LYS A 147 -18.38 8.18 -13.10
CA LYS A 147 -19.46 9.00 -13.66
C LYS A 147 -20.05 9.95 -12.62
N SER A 148 -20.46 9.41 -11.47
CA SER A 148 -21.00 10.21 -10.37
C SER A 148 -20.02 11.29 -9.91
N LEU A 149 -18.72 10.96 -9.84
CA LEU A 149 -17.68 11.90 -9.46
C LEU A 149 -17.50 13.02 -10.49
N ILE A 150 -17.49 12.70 -11.79
CA ILE A 150 -17.39 13.70 -12.87
C ILE A 150 -18.56 14.65 -12.82
N GLU A 151 -19.79 14.13 -12.71
CA GLU A 151 -21.02 14.93 -12.62
C GLU A 151 -20.97 15.87 -11.41
N GLU A 152 -20.58 15.36 -10.25
CA GLU A 152 -20.44 16.17 -9.03
C GLU A 152 -19.40 17.29 -9.21
N LEU A 153 -18.21 16.96 -9.75
CA LEU A 153 -17.14 17.95 -9.92
C LEU A 153 -17.54 19.04 -10.92
N MET A 154 -18.25 18.71 -12.00
CA MET A 154 -18.76 19.68 -12.96
C MET A 154 -19.79 20.63 -12.32
N GLN A 155 -20.69 20.09 -11.50
CA GLN A 155 -21.68 20.89 -10.76
C GLN A 155 -21.05 21.79 -9.68
N ARG A 156 -20.04 21.26 -8.97
CA ARG A 156 -19.39 21.99 -7.89
C ARG A 156 -18.47 23.12 -8.37
N TYR A 157 -17.87 22.96 -9.55
CA TYR A 157 -16.88 23.89 -10.08
C TYR A 157 -17.22 24.50 -11.47
N PRO A 158 -18.42 25.08 -11.66
CA PRO A 158 -18.85 25.59 -12.98
C PRO A 158 -18.00 26.76 -13.50
N ARG A 159 -17.26 27.42 -12.61
CA ARG A 159 -16.40 28.57 -12.94
C ARG A 159 -14.95 28.20 -13.21
N LYS A 160 -14.62 26.90 -13.30
CA LYS A 160 -13.25 26.43 -13.62
C LYS A 160 -13.21 25.82 -15.04
N PRO A 161 -13.17 26.62 -16.14
CA PRO A 161 -13.32 26.11 -17.50
C PRO A 161 -12.21 25.12 -17.89
N ALA A 162 -10.98 25.32 -17.38
CA ALA A 162 -9.87 24.39 -17.64
C ALA A 162 -10.07 23.02 -16.96
N LEU A 163 -10.76 22.96 -15.81
CA LEU A 163 -11.13 21.71 -15.17
C LEU A 163 -12.23 21.00 -15.97
N LEU A 164 -13.28 21.75 -16.37
CA LEU A 164 -14.39 21.21 -17.16
C LEU A 164 -13.90 20.60 -18.48
N ASP A 165 -13.01 21.30 -19.19
CA ASP A 165 -12.37 20.81 -20.42
C ASP A 165 -11.61 19.46 -20.20
N GLU A 166 -10.91 19.31 -19.08
CA GLU A 166 -10.19 18.06 -18.76
C GLU A 166 -11.17 16.96 -18.28
N LEU A 167 -12.25 17.27 -17.58
CA LEU A 167 -13.29 16.31 -17.17
C LEU A 167 -14.06 15.77 -18.39
N GLU A 168 -14.49 16.60 -19.33
CA GLU A 168 -15.14 16.18 -20.58
C GLU A 168 -14.30 15.21 -21.40
N LYS A 169 -12.96 15.38 -21.39
CA LYS A 169 -12.05 14.46 -22.08
C LYS A 169 -12.00 13.08 -21.47
N VAL A 170 -12.14 12.97 -20.17
CA VAL A 170 -12.13 11.68 -19.50
C VAL A 170 -13.50 11.03 -19.48
N GLU A 171 -14.58 11.82 -19.44
CA GLU A 171 -15.96 11.34 -19.56
C GLU A 171 -16.19 10.57 -20.87
N LYS A 172 -15.60 11.02 -21.99
CA LYS A 172 -15.66 10.33 -23.29
C LYS A 172 -15.03 8.93 -23.29
N LYS A 173 -14.42 8.50 -22.17
CA LYS A 173 -13.82 7.16 -22.00
C LYS A 173 -14.68 6.21 -21.16
N LEU A 174 -15.78 6.70 -20.60
CA LEU A 174 -16.80 5.89 -19.93
C LEU A 174 -17.62 5.09 -20.96
#